data_684e96b230c6d316f083b265c272c018
#
_entry.id   684e96b230c6d316f083b265c272c018
#
_cell.length_a   1.000
_cell.length_b   1.000
_cell.length_c   1.000
_cell.angle_alpha   90.00
_cell.angle_beta   90.00
_cell.angle_gamma   90.00
#
_symmetry.space_group_name_H-M   'P 1'
#
loop_
_entity.id
_entity.type
_entity.pdbx_description
1 polymer ?
#
loop_
_entity_poly.entity_id
_entity_poly.type
_entity_poly.pdbx_seq_one_letter_code
_entity_poly.pdbx_strand_id
1 'polypeptide(L)'
;MTVATSSPAERRRNKIRARILSAAESVFAREGAEGLSIRRLAENIDYSPAAIYKYFSSKDELVDELKETFFELILENVHLIADRSAPFAERARECLATYIRVAADKPYHYAAAFAGESVSTGPVDNEPGFEESKKGQAFNVLRNMIAEGVEIGAFRAEIDPSLAAKSVWASMHGLAMMIAHIPTYPALKSGQPAMAREAFIEFHADQVIRGMEAHHG
;
A
#
# COMPACT_ATOMS: atom_id res chain seq x y z
N MET A 1 27.73 2.15 13.26
CA MET A 1 27.17 1.21 12.26
C MET A 1 27.67 1.64 10.89
N THR A 2 28.49 0.83 10.24
CA THR A 2 29.11 1.15 8.94
C THR A 2 28.05 0.92 7.86
N VAL A 3 27.60 1.98 7.22
CA VAL A 3 26.74 1.88 6.03
C VAL A 3 27.58 1.20 4.94
N ALA A 4 27.23 -0.03 4.59
CA ALA A 4 27.89 -0.75 3.50
C ALA A 4 27.62 0.01 2.20
N THR A 5 28.62 0.71 1.69
CA THR A 5 28.54 1.40 0.39
C THR A 5 28.47 0.35 -0.71
N SER A 6 27.32 0.26 -1.38
CA SER A 6 27.11 -0.64 -2.52
C SER A 6 28.18 -0.43 -3.61
N SER A 7 28.68 -1.52 -4.19
CA SER A 7 29.68 -1.47 -5.24
C SER A 7 29.16 -0.74 -6.50
N PRO A 8 30.05 -0.19 -7.36
CA PRO A 8 29.62 0.43 -8.63
C PRO A 8 28.78 -0.51 -9.52
N ALA A 9 29.10 -1.81 -9.49
CA ALA A 9 28.35 -2.83 -10.24
C ALA A 9 26.94 -3.03 -9.67
N GLU A 10 26.78 -3.07 -8.35
CA GLU A 10 25.48 -3.16 -7.67
C GLU A 10 24.62 -1.92 -7.93
N ARG A 11 25.20 -0.73 -7.84
CA ARG A 11 24.49 0.52 -8.15
C ARG A 11 23.97 0.53 -9.59
N ARG A 12 24.79 0.07 -10.55
CA ARG A 12 24.39 -0.05 -11.95
C ARG A 12 23.28 -1.09 -12.11
N ARG A 13 23.38 -2.23 -11.47
CA ARG A 13 22.35 -3.29 -11.47
C ARG A 13 21.02 -2.77 -10.93
N ASN A 14 21.04 -2.11 -9.78
CA ASN A 14 19.85 -1.52 -9.14
C ASN A 14 19.22 -0.44 -10.01
N LYS A 15 20.02 0.40 -10.67
CA LYS A 15 19.51 1.42 -11.61
C LYS A 15 18.78 0.80 -12.80
N ILE A 16 19.29 -0.30 -13.34
CA ILE A 16 18.63 -0.99 -14.46
C ILE A 16 17.37 -1.70 -13.95
N ARG A 17 17.41 -2.35 -12.78
CA ARG A 17 16.26 -2.99 -12.15
C ARG A 17 15.14 -1.97 -11.92
N ALA A 18 15.43 -0.80 -11.35
CA ALA A 18 14.48 0.29 -11.17
C ALA A 18 13.87 0.79 -12.51
N ARG A 19 14.68 0.87 -13.58
CA ARG A 19 14.19 1.26 -14.90
C ARG A 19 13.22 0.22 -15.49
N ILE A 20 13.49 -1.06 -15.28
CA ILE A 20 12.60 -2.14 -15.71
C ILE A 20 11.27 -2.07 -14.94
N LEU A 21 11.30 -1.88 -13.62
CA LEU A 21 10.12 -1.71 -12.78
C LEU A 21 9.28 -0.52 -13.21
N SER A 22 9.89 0.65 -13.42
CA SER A 22 9.18 1.85 -13.87
C SER A 22 8.50 1.67 -15.24
N ALA A 23 9.13 0.93 -16.14
CA ALA A 23 8.50 0.59 -17.42
C ALA A 23 7.35 -0.41 -17.24
N ALA A 24 7.50 -1.38 -16.33
CA ALA A 24 6.43 -2.33 -15.99
C ALA A 24 5.22 -1.62 -15.41
N GLU A 25 5.43 -0.66 -14.50
CA GLU A 25 4.38 0.23 -14.00
C GLU A 25 3.63 0.93 -15.13
N SER A 26 4.38 1.50 -16.07
CA SER A 26 3.80 2.25 -17.20
C SER A 26 2.97 1.35 -18.13
N VAL A 27 3.38 0.10 -18.33
CA VAL A 27 2.60 -0.88 -19.10
C VAL A 27 1.38 -1.33 -18.32
N PHE A 28 1.57 -1.68 -17.05
CA PHE A 28 0.50 -2.08 -16.15
C PHE A 28 -0.59 -1.01 -16.04
N ALA A 29 -0.19 0.24 -15.97
CA ALA A 29 -1.05 1.41 -15.97
C ALA A 29 -2.00 1.51 -17.14
N ARG A 30 -1.49 1.23 -18.33
CA ARG A 30 -2.23 1.41 -19.59
C ARG A 30 -3.06 0.19 -19.95
N GLU A 31 -2.63 -1.00 -19.59
CA GLU A 31 -3.08 -2.23 -20.17
C GLU A 31 -3.42 -3.33 -19.13
N GLY A 32 -3.24 -3.01 -17.83
CA GLY A 32 -3.46 -3.97 -16.76
C GLY A 32 -2.45 -5.12 -16.72
N ALA A 33 -2.72 -6.11 -15.87
CA ALA A 33 -1.87 -7.29 -15.70
C ALA A 33 -1.77 -8.14 -16.99
N GLU A 34 -2.84 -8.18 -17.77
CA GLU A 34 -2.89 -8.96 -19.03
C GLU A 34 -2.00 -8.34 -20.11
N GLY A 35 -1.86 -7.01 -20.14
CA GLY A 35 -1.00 -6.30 -21.08
C GLY A 35 0.49 -6.42 -20.77
N LEU A 36 0.86 -6.77 -19.54
CA LEU A 36 2.25 -6.90 -19.13
C LEU A 36 2.89 -8.17 -19.68
N SER A 37 3.90 -8.02 -20.55
CA SER A 37 4.75 -9.10 -21.00
C SER A 37 6.22 -8.69 -21.04
N ILE A 38 7.13 -9.62 -20.80
CA ILE A 38 8.59 -9.37 -20.83
C ILE A 38 9.05 -8.82 -22.19
N ARG A 39 8.46 -9.31 -23.28
CA ARG A 39 8.79 -8.82 -24.63
C ARG A 39 8.41 -7.35 -24.81
N ARG A 40 7.19 -7.00 -24.44
CA ARG A 40 6.65 -5.64 -24.56
C ARG A 40 7.39 -4.65 -23.65
N LEU A 41 7.75 -5.12 -22.46
CA LEU A 41 8.56 -4.36 -21.54
C LEU A 41 9.95 -4.06 -22.12
N ALA A 42 10.60 -5.08 -22.71
CA ALA A 42 11.89 -4.94 -23.34
C ALA A 42 11.85 -3.92 -24.50
N GLU A 43 10.82 -3.98 -25.35
CA GLU A 43 10.57 -3.03 -26.42
C GLU A 43 10.42 -1.59 -25.90
N ASN A 44 9.72 -1.37 -24.78
CA ASN A 44 9.51 -0.05 -24.21
C ASN A 44 10.77 0.64 -23.67
N ILE A 45 11.80 -0.12 -23.32
CA ILE A 45 13.04 0.43 -22.73
C ILE A 45 14.28 0.21 -23.59
N ASP A 46 14.09 -0.23 -24.83
CA ASP A 46 15.17 -0.52 -25.81
C ASP A 46 16.14 -1.61 -25.30
N TYR A 47 15.58 -2.67 -24.69
CA TYR A 47 16.32 -3.85 -24.24
C TYR A 47 15.87 -5.11 -24.98
N SER A 48 16.71 -6.14 -24.97
CA SER A 48 16.25 -7.47 -25.40
C SER A 48 15.51 -8.18 -24.26
N PRO A 49 14.54 -9.06 -24.55
CA PRO A 49 13.93 -9.91 -23.53
C PRO A 49 14.95 -10.69 -22.71
N ALA A 50 16.02 -11.19 -23.33
CA ALA A 50 17.12 -11.87 -22.65
C ALA A 50 17.87 -10.95 -21.65
N ALA A 51 17.90 -9.65 -21.89
CA ALA A 51 18.47 -8.70 -20.95
C ALA A 51 17.57 -8.51 -19.72
N ILE A 52 16.24 -8.51 -19.89
CA ILE A 52 15.29 -8.43 -18.78
C ILE A 52 15.41 -9.67 -17.88
N TYR A 53 15.49 -10.88 -18.48
CA TYR A 53 15.64 -12.13 -17.74
C TYR A 53 16.91 -12.24 -16.87
N LYS A 54 17.90 -11.35 -17.05
CA LYS A 54 19.04 -11.24 -16.13
C LYS A 54 18.69 -10.57 -14.79
N TYR A 55 17.56 -9.87 -14.73
CA TYR A 55 17.10 -9.11 -13.58
C TYR A 55 15.85 -9.70 -12.93
N PHE A 56 14.98 -10.30 -13.72
CA PHE A 56 13.72 -10.92 -13.33
C PHE A 56 13.56 -12.23 -14.06
N SER A 57 13.47 -13.33 -13.33
CA SER A 57 13.41 -14.69 -13.92
C SER A 57 12.07 -14.97 -14.60
N SER A 58 11.02 -14.23 -14.22
CA SER A 58 9.67 -14.40 -14.77
C SER A 58 8.89 -13.07 -14.74
N LYS A 59 7.72 -13.08 -15.40
CA LYS A 59 6.72 -12.01 -15.28
C LYS A 59 6.19 -11.92 -13.83
N ASP A 60 6.01 -13.09 -13.20
CA ASP A 60 5.45 -13.16 -11.84
C ASP A 60 6.41 -12.54 -10.81
N GLU A 61 7.72 -12.82 -10.90
CA GLU A 61 8.72 -12.15 -10.07
C GLU A 61 8.67 -10.62 -10.23
N LEU A 62 8.48 -10.13 -11.46
CA LEU A 62 8.36 -8.70 -11.71
C LEU A 62 7.10 -8.11 -11.10
N VAL A 63 5.97 -8.81 -11.18
CA VAL A 63 4.70 -8.39 -10.55
C VAL A 63 4.82 -8.43 -9.04
N ASP A 64 5.44 -9.44 -8.47
CA ASP A 64 5.65 -9.55 -7.03
C ASP A 64 6.53 -8.41 -6.49
N GLU A 65 7.55 -8.01 -7.24
CA GLU A 65 8.35 -6.83 -6.88
C GLU A 65 7.54 -5.52 -6.91
N LEU A 66 6.61 -5.38 -7.88
CA LEU A 66 5.71 -4.22 -7.91
C LEU A 66 4.77 -4.20 -6.69
N LYS A 67 4.28 -5.37 -6.26
CA LYS A 67 3.47 -5.50 -5.05
C LYS A 67 4.26 -5.10 -3.80
N GLU A 68 5.46 -5.64 -3.65
CA GLU A 68 6.34 -5.33 -2.52
C GLU A 68 6.67 -3.84 -2.46
N THR A 69 6.92 -3.19 -3.60
CA THR A 69 7.20 -1.74 -3.67
C THR A 69 6.06 -0.90 -3.10
N PHE A 70 4.79 -1.27 -3.35
CA PHE A 70 3.66 -0.55 -2.77
C PHE A 70 3.66 -0.62 -1.23
N PHE A 71 3.82 -1.81 -0.67
CA PHE A 71 3.83 -1.98 0.78
C PHE A 71 5.09 -1.40 1.44
N GLU A 72 6.21 -1.37 0.73
CA GLU A 72 7.43 -0.68 1.19
C GLU A 72 7.19 0.83 1.34
N LEU A 73 6.53 1.47 0.35
CA LEU A 73 6.12 2.87 0.43
C LEU A 73 5.17 3.13 1.62
N ILE A 74 4.24 2.23 1.89
CA ILE A 74 3.38 2.33 3.07
C ILE A 74 4.22 2.31 4.35
N LEU A 75 5.12 1.32 4.50
CA LEU A 75 5.95 1.15 5.69
C LEU A 75 6.87 2.35 5.94
N GLU A 76 7.53 2.86 4.90
CA GLU A 76 8.39 4.05 4.99
C GLU A 76 7.63 5.27 5.53
N ASN A 77 6.42 5.52 4.99
CA ASN A 77 5.61 6.65 5.41
C ASN A 77 5.05 6.47 6.84
N VAL A 78 4.62 5.26 7.20
CA VAL A 78 4.06 5.00 8.54
C VAL A 78 5.12 5.05 9.63
N HIS A 79 6.36 4.59 9.36
CA HIS A 79 7.46 4.74 10.31
C HIS A 79 7.74 6.22 10.65
N LEU A 80 7.66 7.11 9.67
CA LEU A 80 7.80 8.55 9.90
C LEU A 80 6.69 9.12 10.80
N ILE A 81 5.50 8.54 10.79
CA ILE A 81 4.38 8.94 11.65
C ILE A 81 4.58 8.41 13.07
N ALA A 82 5.02 7.17 13.22
CA ALA A 82 5.24 6.54 14.52
C ALA A 82 6.29 7.28 15.37
N ASP A 83 7.31 7.85 14.72
CA ASP A 83 8.39 8.60 15.39
C ASP A 83 7.98 10.02 15.83
N ARG A 84 6.76 10.47 15.51
CA ARG A 84 6.28 11.80 15.94
C ARG A 84 5.82 11.79 17.38
N SER A 85 6.14 12.86 18.11
CA SER A 85 5.64 13.11 19.48
C SER A 85 4.17 13.56 19.52
N ALA A 86 3.41 13.33 18.46
CA ALA A 86 2.00 13.68 18.35
C ALA A 86 1.11 12.77 19.21
N PRO A 87 -0.06 13.27 19.67
CA PRO A 87 -1.04 12.46 20.39
C PRO A 87 -1.44 11.20 19.61
N PHE A 88 -1.74 10.11 20.33
CA PHE A 88 -2.09 8.83 19.72
C PHE A 88 -3.20 8.95 18.65
N ALA A 89 -4.30 9.65 18.96
CA ALA A 89 -5.42 9.79 18.04
C ALA A 89 -5.03 10.49 16.72
N GLU A 90 -4.11 11.44 16.76
CA GLU A 90 -3.58 12.10 15.57
C GLU A 90 -2.70 11.14 14.75
N ARG A 91 -1.79 10.41 15.40
CA ARG A 91 -0.95 9.40 14.75
C ARG A 91 -1.79 8.29 14.11
N ALA A 92 -2.84 7.84 14.78
CA ALA A 92 -3.75 6.82 14.29
C ALA A 92 -4.50 7.28 13.03
N ARG A 93 -5.08 8.49 13.03
CA ARG A 93 -5.74 9.07 11.85
C ARG A 93 -4.78 9.21 10.67
N GLU A 94 -3.58 9.72 10.93
CA GLU A 94 -2.57 9.93 9.91
C GLU A 94 -2.06 8.61 9.32
N CYS A 95 -1.94 7.54 10.12
CA CYS A 95 -1.59 6.21 9.64
C CYS A 95 -2.63 5.70 8.63
N LEU A 96 -3.92 5.82 8.94
CA LEU A 96 -5.02 5.41 8.06
C LEU A 96 -5.06 6.27 6.78
N ALA A 97 -4.96 7.59 6.92
CA ALA A 97 -4.95 8.51 5.79
C ALA A 97 -3.77 8.25 4.85
N THR A 98 -2.60 7.91 5.38
CA THR A 98 -1.38 7.61 4.62
C THR A 98 -1.57 6.43 3.67
N TYR A 99 -2.22 5.35 4.10
CA TYR A 99 -2.52 4.23 3.21
C TYR A 99 -3.31 4.69 1.97
N ILE A 100 -4.35 5.49 2.18
CA ILE A 100 -5.22 5.96 1.10
C ILE A 100 -4.49 6.97 0.20
N ARG A 101 -3.67 7.87 0.78
CA ARG A 101 -2.84 8.82 0.01
C ARG A 101 -1.85 8.10 -0.89
N VAL A 102 -1.11 7.13 -0.35
CA VAL A 102 -0.14 6.36 -1.14
C VAL A 102 -0.85 5.62 -2.27
N ALA A 103 -2.02 5.02 -2.03
CA ALA A 103 -2.81 4.39 -3.06
C ALA A 103 -3.30 5.38 -4.14
N ALA A 104 -3.71 6.59 -3.73
CA ALA A 104 -4.15 7.65 -4.62
C ALA A 104 -3.02 8.25 -5.47
N ASP A 105 -1.83 8.39 -4.88
CA ASP A 105 -0.63 8.95 -5.54
C ASP A 105 0.09 7.92 -6.41
N LYS A 106 -0.05 6.63 -6.09
CA LYS A 106 0.58 5.51 -6.77
C LYS A 106 -0.45 4.46 -7.23
N PRO A 107 -1.47 4.87 -8.01
CA PRO A 107 -2.60 4.00 -8.34
C PRO A 107 -2.18 2.73 -9.09
N TYR A 108 -1.07 2.77 -9.80
CA TYR A 108 -0.56 1.61 -10.56
C TYR A 108 0.17 0.61 -9.67
N HIS A 109 0.96 1.06 -8.70
CA HIS A 109 1.54 0.20 -7.67
C HIS A 109 0.43 -0.45 -6.85
N TYR A 110 -0.57 0.37 -6.47
CA TYR A 110 -1.74 -0.11 -5.76
C TYR A 110 -2.50 -1.19 -6.55
N ALA A 111 -2.79 -0.94 -7.84
CA ALA A 111 -3.44 -1.92 -8.69
C ALA A 111 -2.60 -3.20 -8.86
N ALA A 112 -1.26 -3.08 -8.98
CA ALA A 112 -0.35 -4.21 -9.05
C ALA A 112 -0.33 -5.01 -7.74
N ALA A 113 -0.35 -4.31 -6.57
CA ALA A 113 -0.33 -4.95 -5.26
C ALA A 113 -1.48 -5.93 -5.03
N PHE A 114 -2.62 -5.71 -5.71
CA PHE A 114 -3.82 -6.55 -5.61
C PHE A 114 -4.15 -7.29 -6.91
N ALA A 115 -3.30 -7.20 -7.94
CA ALA A 115 -3.50 -7.93 -9.19
C ALA A 115 -3.15 -9.42 -9.03
N GLY A 116 -4.01 -10.29 -9.55
CA GLY A 116 -3.73 -11.73 -9.61
C GLY A 116 -3.77 -12.44 -8.26
N GLU A 117 -4.27 -11.80 -7.21
CA GLU A 117 -4.67 -12.53 -6.02
C GLU A 117 -5.84 -13.43 -6.42
N SER A 118 -5.53 -14.69 -6.71
CA SER A 118 -6.55 -15.74 -6.78
C SER A 118 -7.31 -15.69 -5.47
N VAL A 119 -8.62 -15.89 -5.53
CA VAL A 119 -9.42 -16.03 -4.32
C VAL A 119 -8.80 -17.18 -3.52
N SER A 120 -7.91 -16.82 -2.60
CA SER A 120 -7.32 -17.80 -1.69
C SER A 120 -8.48 -18.38 -0.88
N THR A 121 -8.62 -19.69 -0.89
CA THR A 121 -9.66 -20.39 -0.14
C THR A 121 -9.35 -20.47 1.35
N GLY A 122 -8.22 -19.88 1.79
CA GLY A 122 -7.76 -19.83 3.18
C GLY A 122 -7.63 -18.40 3.72
N PRO A 123 -7.54 -18.24 5.05
CA PRO A 123 -7.22 -16.95 5.66
C PRO A 123 -5.86 -16.44 5.14
N VAL A 124 -5.82 -15.19 4.71
CA VAL A 124 -4.61 -14.55 4.15
C VAL A 124 -3.44 -14.59 5.14
N ASP A 125 -3.75 -14.57 6.43
CA ASP A 125 -2.80 -14.58 7.54
C ASP A 125 -2.10 -15.96 7.74
N ASN A 126 -2.56 -17.01 7.07
CA ASN A 126 -2.00 -18.37 7.16
C ASN A 126 -1.13 -18.75 5.95
N GLU A 127 -0.90 -17.83 5.03
CA GLU A 127 0.04 -18.08 3.91
C GLU A 127 1.47 -18.15 4.46
N PRO A 128 2.23 -19.21 4.12
CA PRO A 128 3.64 -19.29 4.51
C PRO A 128 4.41 -18.05 4.02
N GLY A 129 5.12 -17.38 4.93
CA GLY A 129 5.88 -16.16 4.60
C GLY A 129 5.07 -14.85 4.61
N PHE A 130 3.77 -14.87 4.97
CA PHE A 130 2.98 -13.64 5.07
C PHE A 130 3.56 -12.64 6.07
N GLU A 131 3.95 -13.09 7.25
CA GLU A 131 4.52 -12.23 8.31
C GLU A 131 5.84 -11.57 7.88
N GLU A 132 6.64 -12.23 7.04
CA GLU A 132 7.91 -11.72 6.53
C GLU A 132 7.72 -10.81 5.32
N SER A 133 6.58 -10.89 4.63
CA SER A 133 6.27 -10.03 3.48
C SER A 133 6.04 -8.58 3.91
N LYS A 134 6.28 -7.63 3.01
CA LYS A 134 5.97 -6.21 3.25
C LYS A 134 4.47 -5.99 3.51
N LYS A 135 3.61 -6.76 2.86
CA LYS A 135 2.16 -6.77 3.10
C LYS A 135 1.84 -7.17 4.53
N GLY A 136 2.41 -8.26 5.03
CA GLY A 136 2.24 -8.72 6.41
C GLY A 136 2.79 -7.72 7.42
N GLN A 137 3.96 -7.16 7.17
CA GLN A 137 4.55 -6.11 8.01
C GLN A 137 3.64 -4.88 8.08
N ALA A 138 3.09 -4.40 6.95
CA ALA A 138 2.16 -3.27 6.91
C ALA A 138 0.85 -3.57 7.66
N PHE A 139 0.31 -4.78 7.51
CA PHE A 139 -0.85 -5.23 8.29
C PHE A 139 -0.56 -5.28 9.80
N ASN A 140 0.61 -5.77 10.20
CA ASN A 140 1.04 -5.81 11.59
C ASN A 140 1.20 -4.42 12.21
N VAL A 141 1.65 -3.41 11.45
CA VAL A 141 1.67 -2.01 11.91
C VAL A 141 0.26 -1.54 12.27
N LEU A 142 -0.73 -1.79 11.42
CA LEU A 142 -2.12 -1.44 11.69
C LEU A 142 -2.67 -2.17 12.92
N ARG A 143 -2.45 -3.48 13.02
CA ARG A 143 -2.87 -4.29 14.17
C ARG A 143 -2.26 -3.78 15.49
N ASN A 144 -0.95 -3.50 15.48
CA ASN A 144 -0.23 -3.03 16.65
C ASN A 144 -0.68 -1.63 17.09
N MET A 145 -0.99 -0.74 16.14
CA MET A 145 -1.59 0.56 16.43
C MET A 145 -2.95 0.43 17.13
N ILE A 146 -3.79 -0.50 16.66
CA ILE A 146 -5.09 -0.74 17.31
C ILE A 146 -4.90 -1.35 18.70
N ALA A 147 -3.95 -2.27 18.88
CA ALA A 147 -3.61 -2.85 20.18
C ALA A 147 -3.11 -1.76 21.16
N GLU A 148 -2.24 -0.86 20.73
CA GLU A 148 -1.81 0.31 21.52
C GLU A 148 -3.02 1.13 21.97
N GLY A 149 -3.95 1.44 21.06
CA GLY A 149 -5.14 2.22 21.36
C GLY A 149 -6.05 1.58 22.41
N VAL A 150 -6.19 0.25 22.38
CA VAL A 150 -6.92 -0.51 23.40
C VAL A 150 -6.17 -0.48 24.73
N GLU A 151 -4.86 -0.71 24.73
CA GLU A 151 -4.02 -0.75 25.94
C GLU A 151 -4.02 0.59 26.70
N ILE A 152 -3.93 1.72 25.98
CA ILE A 152 -3.96 3.04 26.61
C ILE A 152 -5.37 3.55 26.91
N GLY A 153 -6.43 2.78 26.62
CA GLY A 153 -7.82 3.15 26.85
C GLY A 153 -8.38 4.21 25.87
N ALA A 154 -7.68 4.49 24.78
CA ALA A 154 -8.19 5.36 23.71
C ALA A 154 -9.29 4.68 22.89
N PHE A 155 -9.20 3.38 22.72
CA PHE A 155 -10.20 2.54 22.07
C PHE A 155 -10.94 1.68 23.10
N ARG A 156 -12.13 1.22 22.74
CA ARG A 156 -12.96 0.34 23.58
C ARG A 156 -12.22 -0.97 23.91
N ALA A 157 -12.27 -1.36 25.17
CA ALA A 157 -11.53 -2.52 25.69
C ALA A 157 -11.96 -3.89 25.09
N GLU A 158 -13.19 -3.99 24.56
CA GLU A 158 -13.71 -5.19 23.93
C GLU A 158 -13.28 -5.40 22.48
N ILE A 159 -12.55 -4.45 21.91
CA ILE A 159 -12.05 -4.54 20.54
C ILE A 159 -10.94 -5.60 20.44
N ASP A 160 -11.16 -6.63 19.63
CA ASP A 160 -10.09 -7.51 19.18
C ASP A 160 -9.23 -6.81 18.12
N PRO A 161 -7.92 -6.57 18.36
CA PRO A 161 -7.08 -5.82 17.42
C PRO A 161 -6.92 -6.48 16.05
N SER A 162 -6.96 -7.81 15.97
CA SER A 162 -6.79 -8.52 14.70
C SER A 162 -8.06 -8.45 13.85
N LEU A 163 -9.23 -8.59 14.43
CA LEU A 163 -10.51 -8.43 13.72
C LEU A 163 -10.73 -6.98 13.32
N ALA A 164 -10.43 -6.04 14.21
CA ALA A 164 -10.54 -4.61 13.91
C ALA A 164 -9.58 -4.19 12.78
N ALA A 165 -8.33 -4.68 12.78
CA ALA A 165 -7.38 -4.41 11.71
C ALA A 165 -7.89 -4.87 10.34
N LYS A 166 -8.50 -6.05 10.25
CA LYS A 166 -9.13 -6.55 9.02
C LYS A 166 -10.28 -5.66 8.55
N SER A 167 -11.15 -5.23 9.47
CA SER A 167 -12.27 -4.34 9.18
C SER A 167 -11.82 -2.95 8.74
N VAL A 168 -10.86 -2.37 9.46
CA VAL A 168 -10.28 -1.07 9.13
C VAL A 168 -9.58 -1.12 7.77
N TRP A 169 -8.77 -2.15 7.53
CA TRP A 169 -8.11 -2.34 6.25
C TRP A 169 -9.11 -2.45 5.09
N ALA A 170 -10.18 -3.23 5.25
CA ALA A 170 -11.23 -3.35 4.23
C ALA A 170 -11.88 -1.99 3.92
N SER A 171 -12.12 -1.16 4.95
CA SER A 171 -12.69 0.19 4.79
C SER A 171 -11.74 1.12 4.01
N MET A 172 -10.45 1.17 4.41
CA MET A 172 -9.43 1.97 3.72
C MET A 172 -9.22 1.50 2.27
N HIS A 173 -9.17 0.18 2.07
CA HIS A 173 -9.02 -0.42 0.75
C HIS A 173 -10.19 -0.07 -0.16
N GLY A 174 -11.42 -0.13 0.35
CA GLY A 174 -12.61 0.28 -0.38
C GLY A 174 -12.54 1.73 -0.85
N LEU A 175 -12.14 2.66 0.03
CA LEU A 175 -11.98 4.06 -0.36
C LEU A 175 -10.84 4.25 -1.36
N ALA A 176 -9.70 3.60 -1.15
CA ALA A 176 -8.56 3.66 -2.07
C ALA A 176 -8.94 3.18 -3.48
N MET A 177 -9.70 2.08 -3.58
CA MET A 177 -10.24 1.57 -4.85
C MET A 177 -11.17 2.59 -5.52
N MET A 178 -12.07 3.22 -4.76
CA MET A 178 -12.96 4.25 -5.30
C MET A 178 -12.17 5.43 -5.87
N ILE A 179 -11.17 5.93 -5.14
CA ILE A 179 -10.34 7.05 -5.58
C ILE A 179 -9.49 6.66 -6.82
N ALA A 180 -8.94 5.47 -6.84
CA ALA A 180 -8.08 5.01 -7.95
C ALA A 180 -8.86 4.79 -9.25
N HIS A 181 -10.13 4.36 -9.18
CA HIS A 181 -10.90 3.98 -10.37
C HIS A 181 -11.96 5.00 -10.79
N ILE A 182 -12.32 5.94 -9.91
CA ILE A 182 -13.32 6.98 -10.19
C ILE A 182 -12.67 8.36 -10.10
N PRO A 183 -12.22 8.95 -11.23
CA PRO A 183 -11.44 10.20 -11.22
C PRO A 183 -12.13 11.38 -10.55
N THR A 184 -13.47 11.39 -10.54
CA THR A 184 -14.29 12.46 -9.94
C THR A 184 -14.60 12.25 -8.46
N TYR A 185 -14.30 11.07 -7.91
CA TYR A 185 -14.60 10.78 -6.52
C TYR A 185 -13.78 11.66 -5.55
N PRO A 186 -14.36 12.27 -4.49
CA PRO A 186 -15.72 12.06 -3.95
C PRO A 186 -16.82 12.99 -4.50
N ALA A 187 -16.56 13.74 -5.55
CA ALA A 187 -17.55 14.64 -6.15
C ALA A 187 -18.62 13.81 -6.90
N LEU A 188 -19.72 13.48 -6.22
CA LEU A 188 -20.77 12.61 -6.76
C LEU A 188 -21.88 13.36 -7.49
N LYS A 189 -21.98 14.70 -7.41
CA LYS A 189 -23.03 15.50 -8.06
C LYS A 189 -22.52 16.83 -8.57
N SER A 190 -22.96 17.20 -9.75
CA SER A 190 -22.87 18.55 -10.31
C SER A 190 -23.57 19.55 -9.38
N GLY A 191 -22.85 20.60 -8.95
CA GLY A 191 -23.42 21.68 -8.13
C GLY A 191 -23.19 21.61 -6.63
N GLN A 192 -22.61 20.53 -6.07
CA GLN A 192 -22.08 20.57 -4.72
C GLN A 192 -20.64 21.09 -4.74
N PRO A 193 -20.19 21.90 -3.73
CA PRO A 193 -18.78 22.22 -3.62
C PRO A 193 -18.02 20.91 -3.52
N ALA A 194 -17.09 20.69 -4.46
CA ALA A 194 -16.25 19.51 -4.44
C ALA A 194 -15.43 19.54 -3.13
N MET A 195 -15.72 18.60 -2.23
CA MET A 195 -14.80 18.35 -1.13
C MET A 195 -13.48 17.94 -1.75
N ALA A 196 -12.40 18.63 -1.38
CA ALA A 196 -11.08 18.26 -1.84
C ALA A 196 -10.82 16.78 -1.47
N ARG A 197 -10.20 16.02 -2.35
CA ARG A 197 -9.87 14.60 -2.11
C ARG A 197 -9.21 14.41 -0.75
N GLU A 198 -8.28 15.27 -0.40
CA GLU A 198 -7.57 15.24 0.86
C GLU A 198 -8.50 15.38 2.07
N ALA A 199 -9.38 16.35 2.06
CA ALA A 199 -10.35 16.56 3.13
C ALA A 199 -11.30 15.35 3.30
N PHE A 200 -11.59 14.63 2.21
CA PHE A 200 -12.40 13.41 2.29
C PHE A 200 -11.61 12.22 2.85
N ILE A 201 -10.32 12.10 2.53
CA ILE A 201 -9.44 11.09 3.13
C ILE A 201 -9.34 11.30 4.63
N GLU A 202 -9.10 12.53 5.08
CA GLU A 202 -9.05 12.89 6.50
C GLU A 202 -10.38 12.62 7.22
N PHE A 203 -11.50 13.03 6.60
CA PHE A 203 -12.84 12.73 7.12
C PHE A 203 -13.06 11.23 7.30
N HIS A 204 -12.72 10.43 6.29
CA HIS A 204 -12.89 8.97 6.37
C HIS A 204 -12.03 8.36 7.48
N ALA A 205 -10.76 8.75 7.58
CA ALA A 205 -9.88 8.28 8.64
C ALA A 205 -10.42 8.65 10.03
N ASP A 206 -10.90 9.89 10.20
CA ASP A 206 -11.52 10.34 11.45
C ASP A 206 -12.77 9.51 11.81
N GLN A 207 -13.66 9.22 10.84
CA GLN A 207 -14.85 8.39 11.09
C GLN A 207 -14.48 6.97 11.53
N VAL A 208 -13.46 6.37 10.92
CA VAL A 208 -13.00 5.02 11.29
C VAL A 208 -12.43 5.02 12.71
N ILE A 209 -11.60 6.01 13.07
CA ILE A 209 -11.02 6.11 14.42
C ILE A 209 -12.10 6.35 15.46
N ARG A 210 -13.02 7.31 15.23
CA ARG A 210 -14.15 7.58 16.15
C ARG A 210 -15.02 6.34 16.37
N GLY A 211 -15.19 5.51 15.37
CA GLY A 211 -15.91 4.25 15.47
C GLY A 211 -15.29 3.27 16.48
N MET A 212 -14.03 3.45 16.84
CA MET A 212 -13.31 2.62 17.81
C MET A 212 -13.11 3.29 19.18
N GLU A 213 -13.26 4.63 19.29
CA GLU A 213 -12.99 5.39 20.51
C GLU A 213 -13.81 4.86 21.70
N ALA A 214 -13.20 4.89 22.89
CA ALA A 214 -13.88 4.59 24.11
C ALA A 214 -14.90 5.73 24.42
N HIS A 215 -16.14 5.35 24.69
CA HIS A 215 -17.14 6.32 25.16
C HIS A 215 -16.82 6.67 26.63
N HIS A 216 -16.32 7.86 26.87
CA HIS A 216 -16.28 8.41 28.19
C HIS A 216 -17.71 8.88 28.53
N GLY A 217 -18.44 8.05 29.28
CA GLY A 217 -19.77 8.36 29.81
C GLY A 217 -19.73 9.51 30.83
#